data_a461f128244f19de303e2eaaff1d90e6
#
_entry.id   a461f128244f19de303e2eaaff1d90e6
#
_cell.length_a   1.000
_cell.length_b   1.000
_cell.length_c   1.000
_cell.angle_alpha   90.00
_cell.angle_beta   90.00
_cell.angle_gamma   90.00
#
_symmetry.space_group_name_H-M   'P 1'
#
loop_
_entity.id
_entity.type
_entity.pdbx_description
1 polymer ?
#
loop_
_entity_poly.entity_id
_entity_poly.type
_entity_poly.pdbx_seq_one_letter_code
_entity_poly.pdbx_strand_id
1 'polypeptide(L)'
;QEWIFAPGGMGVFDPGINALSIVTHILPEAFGLRSARLTFPSNRQAPIAADLAFEDANGAPIAAELDFLHAGEQRWDIEVETDAGRLVLSKGGSELTVDGAATGPAGAHGPHAEYAPLYAHFARLIAERRSDVDVAPFRHVADAFMLGERVEGPAFEF
;
A
#
# COMPACT_ATOMS: atom_id res chain seq x y z
N GLN A 1 -11.41 -12.20 -7.81
CA GLN A 1 -10.86 -12.40 -6.44
C GLN A 1 -11.93 -12.17 -5.36
N GLU A 2 -13.05 -12.85 -5.53
CA GLU A 2 -14.20 -12.70 -4.63
C GLU A 2 -13.88 -13.01 -3.15
N TRP A 3 -12.90 -13.88 -2.92
CA TRP A 3 -12.46 -14.31 -1.59
C TRP A 3 -11.96 -13.16 -0.68
N ILE A 4 -11.43 -12.06 -1.25
CA ILE A 4 -10.97 -10.91 -0.45
C ILE A 4 -12.12 -10.20 0.29
N PHE A 5 -13.36 -10.37 -0.18
CA PHE A 5 -14.57 -9.83 0.43
C PHE A 5 -15.35 -10.84 1.28
N ALA A 6 -14.88 -12.08 1.35
CA ALA A 6 -15.45 -13.09 2.25
C ALA A 6 -15.22 -12.72 3.73
N PRO A 7 -15.96 -13.33 4.67
CA PRO A 7 -15.71 -13.16 6.10
C PRO A 7 -14.25 -13.45 6.46
N GLY A 8 -13.57 -12.48 7.09
CA GLY A 8 -12.14 -12.55 7.39
C GLY A 8 -11.21 -12.08 6.26
N GLY A 9 -11.74 -11.71 5.10
CA GLY A 9 -10.98 -11.06 4.04
C GLY A 9 -10.66 -9.61 4.37
N MET A 10 -9.64 -9.07 3.71
CA MET A 10 -9.16 -7.70 3.94
C MET A 10 -9.77 -6.67 2.98
N GLY A 11 -10.57 -7.10 1.99
CA GLY A 11 -11.17 -6.18 1.01
C GLY A 11 -10.12 -5.36 0.26
N VAL A 12 -10.31 -4.06 0.20
CA VAL A 12 -9.41 -3.12 -0.46
C VAL A 12 -7.98 -3.12 0.10
N PHE A 13 -7.78 -3.59 1.32
CA PHE A 13 -6.44 -3.70 1.91
C PHE A 13 -5.63 -4.88 1.36
N ASP A 14 -6.22 -5.84 0.67
CA ASP A 14 -5.47 -6.96 0.09
C ASP A 14 -4.41 -6.46 -0.90
N PRO A 15 -4.74 -5.66 -1.93
CA PRO A 15 -3.71 -4.97 -2.73
C PRO A 15 -3.10 -3.77 -2.01
N GLY A 16 -3.83 -3.10 -1.13
CA GLY A 16 -3.39 -1.88 -0.44
C GLY A 16 -2.20 -2.09 0.49
N ILE A 17 -2.06 -3.28 1.09
CA ILE A 17 -0.93 -3.59 1.96
C ILE A 17 0.42 -3.55 1.22
N ASN A 18 0.43 -3.78 -0.10
CA ASN A 18 1.65 -3.67 -0.90
C ASN A 18 2.13 -2.22 -0.95
N ALA A 19 1.21 -1.25 -1.15
CA ALA A 19 1.56 0.17 -1.09
C ALA A 19 2.05 0.58 0.30
N LEU A 20 1.36 0.15 1.36
CA LEU A 20 1.79 0.40 2.74
C LEU A 20 3.18 -0.22 3.03
N SER A 21 3.47 -1.40 2.49
CA SER A 21 4.78 -2.04 2.63
C SER A 21 5.89 -1.22 1.98
N ILE A 22 5.63 -0.66 0.80
CA ILE A 22 6.61 0.21 0.13
C ILE A 22 6.81 1.50 0.94
N VAL A 23 5.73 2.14 1.34
CA VAL A 23 5.80 3.40 2.10
C VAL A 23 6.54 3.21 3.43
N THR A 24 6.26 2.14 4.17
CA THR A 24 7.01 1.83 5.41
C THR A 24 8.49 1.57 5.17
N HIS A 25 8.86 1.08 3.99
CA HIS A 25 10.24 0.78 3.64
C HIS A 25 11.02 2.02 3.18
N ILE A 26 10.39 2.95 2.46
CA ILE A 26 11.07 4.09 1.84
C ILE A 26 11.09 5.33 2.72
N LEU A 27 10.13 5.50 3.63
CA LEU A 27 10.11 6.63 4.54
C LEU A 27 11.15 6.46 5.66
N PRO A 28 11.88 7.52 6.03
CA PRO A 28 12.95 7.43 7.03
C PRO A 28 12.42 7.26 8.46
N GLU A 29 11.21 7.73 8.73
CA GLU A 29 10.59 7.73 10.05
C GLU A 29 9.38 6.81 10.10
N ALA A 30 9.18 6.17 11.25
CA ALA A 30 7.96 5.43 11.51
C ALA A 30 6.76 6.38 11.60
N PHE A 31 5.63 5.95 11.10
CA PHE A 31 4.39 6.72 11.11
C PHE A 31 3.24 5.94 11.75
N GLY A 32 2.22 6.65 12.21
CA GLY A 32 1.06 6.08 12.86
C GLY A 32 -0.25 6.63 12.32
N LEU A 33 -1.31 5.82 12.43
CA LEU A 33 -2.65 6.20 11.99
C LEU A 33 -3.20 7.37 12.84
N ARG A 34 -3.72 8.39 12.18
CA ARG A 34 -4.45 9.52 12.78
C ARG A 34 -5.96 9.37 12.62
N SER A 35 -6.38 8.97 11.43
CA SER A 35 -7.78 8.64 11.15
C SER A 35 -7.89 7.66 10.00
N ALA A 36 -8.99 6.91 9.98
CA ALA A 36 -9.37 6.06 8.88
C ALA A 36 -10.88 6.11 8.68
N ARG A 37 -11.32 6.09 7.44
CA ARG A 37 -12.72 5.89 7.06
C ARG A 37 -12.78 4.68 6.13
N LEU A 38 -13.52 3.66 6.54
CA LEU A 38 -13.65 2.40 5.82
C LEU A 38 -15.07 2.25 5.30
N THR A 39 -15.25 2.19 3.99
CA THR A 39 -16.55 1.99 3.35
C THR A 39 -16.81 0.50 3.14
N PHE A 40 -17.86 -0.02 3.78
CA PHE A 40 -18.28 -1.41 3.67
C PHE A 40 -19.51 -1.50 2.80
N PRO A 41 -19.50 -2.32 1.74
CA PRO A 41 -20.72 -2.57 0.98
C PRO A 41 -21.78 -3.21 1.87
N SER A 42 -23.05 -2.85 1.67
CA SER A 42 -24.18 -3.39 2.47
C SER A 42 -24.31 -4.92 2.40
N ASN A 43 -23.77 -5.55 1.37
CA ASN A 43 -23.80 -6.99 1.12
C ASN A 43 -22.44 -7.70 1.32
N ARG A 44 -21.41 -7.04 1.90
CA ARG A 44 -20.08 -7.61 2.14
C ARG A 44 -19.57 -7.27 3.54
N GLN A 45 -18.59 -8.03 4.04
CA GLN A 45 -18.03 -7.84 5.38
C GLN A 45 -16.62 -7.21 5.37
N ALA A 46 -16.01 -7.06 4.21
CA ALA A 46 -14.72 -6.40 4.05
C ALA A 46 -14.89 -5.05 3.32
N PRO A 47 -14.02 -4.05 3.57
CA PRO A 47 -14.17 -2.73 2.99
C PRO A 47 -13.87 -2.73 1.50
N ILE A 48 -14.64 -1.93 0.75
CA ILE A 48 -14.49 -1.68 -0.68
C ILE A 48 -13.66 -0.43 -0.97
N ALA A 49 -13.62 0.50 -0.01
CA ALA A 49 -12.79 1.69 -0.07
C ALA A 49 -12.27 2.06 1.32
N ALA A 50 -11.14 2.74 1.38
CA ALA A 50 -10.55 3.25 2.60
C ALA A 50 -9.81 4.56 2.36
N ASP A 51 -10.12 5.58 3.17
CA ASP A 51 -9.39 6.84 3.28
C ASP A 51 -8.59 6.80 4.57
N LEU A 52 -7.27 6.91 4.48
CA LEU A 52 -6.36 6.79 5.61
C LEU A 52 -5.52 8.06 5.74
N ALA A 53 -5.43 8.58 6.95
CA ALA A 53 -4.49 9.65 7.27
C ALA A 53 -3.53 9.17 8.36
N PHE A 54 -2.24 9.31 8.09
CA PHE A 54 -1.16 9.00 9.03
C PHE A 54 -0.30 10.24 9.25
N GLU A 55 0.56 10.16 10.23
CA GLU A 55 1.56 11.18 10.53
C GLU A 55 2.82 10.52 11.06
N ASP A 56 3.97 10.98 10.63
CA ASP A 56 5.25 10.52 11.17
C ASP A 56 5.63 11.21 12.48
N ALA A 57 6.76 10.83 13.07
CA ALA A 57 7.26 11.39 14.32
C ALA A 57 7.61 12.89 14.23
N ASN A 58 7.84 13.42 13.03
CA ASN A 58 8.16 14.82 12.77
C ASN A 58 6.92 15.67 12.40
N GLY A 59 5.74 15.05 12.33
CA GLY A 59 4.49 15.71 11.96
C GLY A 59 4.25 15.79 10.44
N ALA A 60 5.02 15.06 9.64
CA ALA A 60 4.78 14.99 8.20
C ALA A 60 3.50 14.18 7.92
N PRO A 61 2.53 14.73 7.17
CA PRO A 61 1.29 14.03 6.86
C PRO A 61 1.50 12.98 5.76
N ILE A 62 0.82 11.85 5.91
CA ILE A 62 0.77 10.79 4.93
C ILE A 62 -0.69 10.43 4.70
N ALA A 63 -1.14 10.41 3.45
CA ALA A 63 -2.49 10.02 3.08
C ALA A 63 -2.47 8.81 2.15
N ALA A 64 -3.46 7.94 2.29
CA ALA A 64 -3.68 6.84 1.36
C ALA A 64 -5.17 6.71 1.06
N GLU A 65 -5.49 6.62 -0.22
CA GLU A 65 -6.82 6.37 -0.75
C GLU A 65 -6.80 5.02 -1.46
N LEU A 66 -7.63 4.09 -1.01
CA LEU A 66 -7.79 2.76 -1.57
C LEU A 66 -9.24 2.62 -2.01
N ASP A 67 -9.48 2.39 -3.30
CA ASP A 67 -10.85 2.41 -3.82
C ASP A 67 -11.04 1.42 -4.98
N PHE A 68 -11.89 0.40 -4.77
CA PHE A 68 -12.35 -0.50 -5.83
C PHE A 68 -13.58 0.02 -6.60
N LEU A 69 -14.17 1.12 -6.15
CA LEU A 69 -15.28 1.77 -6.85
C LEU A 69 -14.79 2.79 -7.88
N HIS A 70 -13.48 3.01 -7.95
CA HIS A 70 -12.88 3.95 -8.88
C HIS A 70 -13.27 3.60 -10.32
N ALA A 71 -13.90 4.56 -11.00
CA ALA A 71 -14.28 4.43 -12.40
C ALA A 71 -13.23 5.09 -13.29
N GLY A 72 -12.77 4.37 -14.32
CA GLY A 72 -11.79 4.87 -15.27
C GLY A 72 -10.51 4.04 -15.31
N GLU A 73 -9.40 4.66 -15.69
CA GLU A 73 -8.10 4.00 -15.72
C GLU A 73 -7.66 3.65 -14.30
N GLN A 74 -7.24 2.40 -14.10
CA GLN A 74 -6.72 1.95 -12.82
C GLN A 74 -5.45 2.73 -12.46
N ARG A 75 -5.44 3.26 -11.25
CA ARG A 75 -4.29 4.00 -10.71
C ARG A 75 -3.70 3.23 -9.54
N TRP A 76 -2.39 3.18 -9.52
CA TRP A 76 -1.61 2.67 -8.41
C TRP A 76 -0.33 3.50 -8.34
N ASP A 77 -0.37 4.56 -7.54
CA ASP A 77 0.69 5.56 -7.48
C ASP A 77 1.07 5.81 -6.01
N ILE A 78 2.38 6.01 -5.76
CA ILE A 78 2.91 6.52 -4.51
C ILE A 78 3.69 7.78 -4.84
N GLU A 79 3.32 8.89 -4.19
CA GLU A 79 3.96 10.19 -4.34
C GLU A 79 4.66 10.59 -3.05
N VAL A 80 5.90 11.04 -3.14
CA VAL A 80 6.66 11.55 -2.00
C VAL A 80 7.22 12.93 -2.35
N GLU A 81 6.88 13.91 -1.53
CA GLU A 81 7.42 15.26 -1.62
C GLU A 81 8.47 15.47 -0.54
N THR A 82 9.61 16.04 -0.93
CA THR A 82 10.73 16.36 -0.06
C THR A 82 11.29 17.74 -0.38
N ASP A 83 12.14 18.25 0.49
CA ASP A 83 12.88 19.50 0.22
C ASP A 83 13.77 19.41 -1.03
N ALA A 84 14.13 18.19 -1.45
CA ALA A 84 15.00 17.94 -2.59
C ALA A 84 14.26 17.66 -3.90
N GLY A 85 12.93 17.54 -3.87
CA GLY A 85 12.11 17.28 -5.07
C GLY A 85 10.95 16.31 -4.82
N ARG A 86 10.26 15.95 -5.90
CA ARG A 86 9.09 15.06 -5.91
C ARG A 86 9.43 13.73 -6.57
N LEU A 87 9.13 12.66 -5.88
CA LEU A 87 9.24 11.29 -6.37
C LEU A 87 7.84 10.75 -6.64
N VAL A 88 7.64 10.10 -7.79
CA VAL A 88 6.40 9.39 -8.11
C VAL A 88 6.73 7.98 -8.57
N LEU A 89 6.23 7.01 -7.84
CA LEU A 89 6.23 5.60 -8.21
C LEU A 89 4.84 5.25 -8.72
N SER A 90 4.73 4.85 -9.97
CA SER A 90 3.46 4.63 -10.65
C SER A 90 3.37 3.27 -11.34
N LYS A 91 2.19 2.98 -11.90
CA LYS A 91 1.87 1.73 -12.63
C LYS A 91 2.24 0.47 -11.84
N GLY A 92 1.80 0.42 -10.59
CA GLY A 92 2.06 -0.73 -9.73
C GLY A 92 3.54 -0.90 -9.35
N GLY A 93 4.30 0.20 -9.30
CA GLY A 93 5.71 0.20 -8.95
C GLY A 93 6.68 -0.02 -10.12
N SER A 94 6.18 -0.05 -11.36
CA SER A 94 7.01 -0.31 -12.54
C SER A 94 7.66 0.95 -13.13
N GLU A 95 7.16 2.13 -12.80
CA GLU A 95 7.71 3.40 -13.30
C GLU A 95 8.05 4.31 -12.13
N LEU A 96 9.28 4.85 -12.13
CA LEU A 96 9.75 5.83 -11.17
C LEU A 96 10.15 7.11 -11.87
N THR A 97 9.61 8.24 -11.41
CA THR A 97 10.05 9.56 -11.83
C THR A 97 10.53 10.38 -10.64
N VAL A 98 11.53 11.21 -10.86
CA VAL A 98 11.99 12.24 -9.92
C VAL A 98 11.93 13.58 -10.63
N ASP A 99 11.19 14.54 -10.07
CA ASP A 99 10.90 15.84 -10.66
C ASP A 99 10.37 15.75 -12.11
N GLY A 100 9.55 14.73 -12.37
CA GLY A 100 8.98 14.46 -13.69
C GLY A 100 9.92 13.78 -14.69
N ALA A 101 11.18 13.56 -14.35
CA ALA A 101 12.13 12.84 -15.18
C ALA A 101 12.11 11.33 -14.82
N ALA A 102 11.93 10.47 -15.82
CA ALA A 102 12.01 9.04 -15.62
C ALA A 102 13.39 8.61 -15.12
N THR A 103 13.42 7.81 -14.05
CA THR A 103 14.65 7.31 -13.43
C THR A 103 14.59 5.77 -13.37
N GLY A 104 15.73 5.15 -13.54
CA GLY A 104 15.87 3.70 -13.47
C GLY A 104 16.41 3.08 -14.76
N PRO A 105 16.90 1.85 -14.72
CA PRO A 105 17.37 1.15 -15.90
C PRO A 105 16.19 0.90 -16.85
N ALA A 106 16.28 1.41 -18.07
CA ALA A 106 15.35 1.07 -19.14
C ALA A 106 15.30 -0.45 -19.30
N GLY A 107 14.13 -1.08 -19.11
CA GLY A 107 13.93 -2.50 -19.36
C GLY A 107 13.84 -3.42 -18.14
N ALA A 108 13.86 -2.91 -16.92
CA ALA A 108 13.59 -3.73 -15.72
C ALA A 108 12.08 -3.97 -15.53
N HIS A 109 11.40 -4.42 -16.59
CA HIS A 109 9.97 -4.69 -16.54
C HIS A 109 9.72 -6.21 -16.62
N GLY A 110 8.76 -6.68 -15.86
CA GLY A 110 8.28 -8.05 -15.85
C GLY A 110 8.48 -8.77 -14.52
N PRO A 111 7.84 -9.93 -14.34
CA PRO A 111 7.82 -10.64 -13.04
C PRO A 111 9.23 -11.04 -12.57
N HIS A 112 10.19 -11.22 -13.47
CA HIS A 112 11.57 -11.53 -13.09
C HIS A 112 12.31 -10.36 -12.43
N ALA A 113 11.97 -9.11 -12.78
CA ALA A 113 12.62 -7.94 -12.19
C ALA A 113 12.24 -7.75 -10.71
N GLU A 114 11.02 -8.10 -10.36
CA GLU A 114 10.51 -8.03 -8.99
C GLU A 114 11.03 -9.18 -8.12
N TYR A 115 10.93 -10.42 -8.62
CA TYR A 115 11.21 -11.61 -7.80
C TYR A 115 12.71 -11.95 -7.70
N ALA A 116 13.54 -11.59 -8.69
CA ALA A 116 14.96 -11.94 -8.64
C ALA A 116 15.70 -11.35 -7.43
N PRO A 117 15.59 -10.05 -7.10
CA PRO A 117 16.19 -9.50 -5.89
C PRO A 117 15.58 -10.07 -4.60
N LEU A 118 14.27 -10.37 -4.59
CA LEU A 118 13.60 -11.01 -3.46
C LEU A 118 14.21 -12.39 -3.16
N TYR A 119 14.36 -13.24 -4.17
CA TYR A 119 14.96 -14.56 -4.01
C TYR A 119 16.45 -14.50 -3.62
N ALA A 120 17.20 -13.55 -4.15
CA ALA A 120 18.58 -13.32 -3.76
C ALA A 120 18.69 -12.90 -2.28
N HIS A 121 17.81 -12.03 -1.83
CA HIS A 121 17.73 -11.64 -0.43
C HIS A 121 17.36 -12.82 0.47
N PHE A 122 16.34 -13.58 0.10
CA PHE A 122 15.92 -14.78 0.83
C PHE A 122 17.02 -15.83 0.96
N ALA A 123 17.75 -16.10 -0.13
CA ALA A 123 18.90 -17.02 -0.10
C ALA A 123 20.00 -16.56 0.89
N ARG A 124 20.26 -15.25 0.94
CA ARG A 124 21.21 -14.66 1.90
C ARG A 124 20.74 -14.84 3.34
N LEU A 125 19.45 -14.58 3.63
CA LEU A 125 18.88 -14.77 4.97
C LEU A 125 19.01 -16.22 5.44
N ILE A 126 18.77 -17.20 4.55
CA ILE A 126 18.96 -18.63 4.86
C ILE A 126 20.42 -18.90 5.21
N ALA A 127 21.37 -18.43 4.40
CA ALA A 127 22.80 -18.64 4.64
C ALA A 127 23.27 -18.03 5.96
N GLU A 128 22.75 -16.86 6.32
CA GLU A 128 23.06 -16.12 7.56
C GLU A 128 22.24 -16.62 8.76
N ARG A 129 21.26 -17.51 8.55
CA ARG A 129 20.31 -17.97 9.59
C ARG A 129 19.59 -16.80 10.28
N ARG A 130 19.19 -15.82 9.51
CA ARG A 130 18.50 -14.61 9.97
C ARG A 130 17.06 -14.58 9.48
N SER A 131 16.22 -13.89 10.25
CA SER A 131 14.86 -13.53 9.87
C SER A 131 14.82 -12.03 9.53
N ASP A 132 14.01 -11.69 8.54
CA ASP A 132 13.72 -10.31 8.13
C ASP A 132 12.20 -10.19 7.95
N VAL A 133 11.53 -9.95 9.06
CA VAL A 133 10.06 -9.86 9.10
C VAL A 133 9.67 -8.46 9.53
N ASP A 134 9.11 -7.69 8.59
CA ASP A 134 8.47 -6.42 8.87
C ASP A 134 6.95 -6.61 9.02
N VAL A 135 6.42 -6.29 10.19
CA VAL A 135 4.99 -6.36 10.49
C VAL A 135 4.31 -4.98 10.48
N ALA A 136 5.06 -3.90 10.23
CA ALA A 136 4.51 -2.54 10.24
C ALA A 136 3.35 -2.35 9.25
N PRO A 137 3.39 -2.84 8.00
CA PRO A 137 2.27 -2.73 7.09
C PRO A 137 0.98 -3.38 7.62
N PHE A 138 1.09 -4.56 8.22
CA PHE A 138 -0.05 -5.23 8.85
C PHE A 138 -0.59 -4.48 10.06
N ARG A 139 0.28 -3.82 10.83
CA ARG A 139 -0.14 -2.99 11.95
C ARG A 139 -0.98 -1.81 11.46
N HIS A 140 -0.58 -1.14 10.39
CA HIS A 140 -1.37 -0.06 9.80
C HIS A 140 -2.76 -0.52 9.34
N VAL A 141 -2.85 -1.69 8.73
CA VAL A 141 -4.13 -2.30 8.37
C VAL A 141 -4.96 -2.62 9.62
N ALA A 142 -4.35 -3.23 10.63
CA ALA A 142 -5.04 -3.56 11.88
C ALA A 142 -5.55 -2.29 12.59
N ASP A 143 -4.74 -1.25 12.67
CA ASP A 143 -5.12 0.04 13.27
C ASP A 143 -6.31 0.66 12.50
N ALA A 144 -6.29 0.60 11.17
CA ALA A 144 -7.40 1.09 10.35
C ALA A 144 -8.71 0.33 10.65
N PHE A 145 -8.67 -1.00 10.77
CA PHE A 145 -9.85 -1.79 11.13
C PHE A 145 -10.34 -1.56 12.56
N MET A 146 -9.42 -1.36 13.50
CA MET A 146 -9.75 -1.23 14.93
C MET A 146 -10.17 0.18 15.33
N LEU A 147 -9.60 1.20 14.71
CA LEU A 147 -9.76 2.61 15.09
C LEU A 147 -10.57 3.42 14.07
N GLY A 148 -10.72 2.91 12.86
CA GLY A 148 -11.37 3.62 11.76
C GLY A 148 -12.89 3.70 11.91
N GLU A 149 -13.45 4.78 11.37
CA GLU A 149 -14.88 4.95 11.18
C GLU A 149 -15.38 3.95 10.12
N ARG A 150 -16.42 3.19 10.44
CA ARG A 150 -17.10 2.30 9.49
C ARG A 150 -18.28 3.02 8.87
N VAL A 151 -18.28 3.10 7.55
CA VAL A 151 -19.36 3.73 6.77
C VAL A 151 -20.00 2.65 5.89
N GLU A 152 -21.33 2.62 5.87
CA GLU A 152 -22.06 1.74 4.96
C GLU A 152 -22.09 2.38 3.56
N GLY A 153 -21.71 1.58 2.57
CA GLY A 153 -21.77 1.92 1.16
C GLY A 153 -22.83 1.12 0.41
N PRO A 154 -23.03 1.42 -0.89
CA PRO A 154 -23.93 0.65 -1.74
C PRO A 154 -23.50 -0.83 -1.81
N ALA A 155 -24.43 -1.71 -2.20
CA ALA A 155 -24.09 -3.10 -2.49
C ALA A 155 -23.04 -3.18 -3.61
N PHE A 156 -22.09 -4.08 -3.47
CA PHE A 156 -21.05 -4.31 -4.46
C PHE A 156 -21.18 -5.70 -5.09
N GLU A 157 -21.26 -5.72 -6.40
CA GLU A 157 -21.29 -6.92 -7.24
C GLU A 157 -20.06 -6.93 -8.16
N PHE A 158 -19.55 -8.12 -8.49
CA PHE A 158 -18.41 -8.33 -9.39
C PHE A 158 -18.87 -8.38 -10.84
#